data_403bf73110d37cdaca935d0e2a53a1a6
#
_entry.id   403bf73110d37cdaca935d0e2a53a1a6
#
_cell.length_a   1.000
_cell.length_b   1.000
_cell.length_c   1.000
_cell.angle_alpha   90.00
_cell.angle_beta   90.00
_cell.angle_gamma   90.00
#
_symmetry.space_group_name_H-M   'P 1'
#
loop_
_entity.id
_entity.type
_entity.pdbx_description
1 polymer ?
#
loop_
_entity_poly.entity_id
_entity_poly.type
_entity_poly.pdbx_seq_one_letter_code
_entity_poly.pdbx_strand_id
1 'polypeptide(L)'
;MDDEISKRRPVSTPIEPSAETLNGFHMLDIRTDRLLSSWLREAGVPDGALKANELAPDFLLPEVNGKLVSSLELRQTAPLIVTFIYGTWSPLCAAGLRALHGATPSIRAAGAKAIAITPETGELPRNFKRERRLDLEILSDLDLGVSLSFGLVSMVPAEIKGRLSRRGLDLCVPHGFSLWMLPMPAIYILDQRGIIRRACVGPDSMSGTKTETVLAALSELDRPKPHLREPDRK
;
A
#
# COMPACT_ATOMS: atom_id res chain seq x y z
N MET A 1 -25.17 -44.54 7.55
CA MET A 1 -25.07 -43.23 8.23
C MET A 1 -23.64 -42.77 8.07
N ASP A 2 -23.24 -42.59 6.85
CA ASP A 2 -21.91 -42.10 6.41
C ASP A 2 -22.03 -41.74 4.94
N ASP A 3 -22.32 -40.50 4.59
CA ASP A 3 -22.08 -39.97 3.24
C ASP A 3 -22.48 -38.48 3.09
N GLU A 4 -22.00 -37.58 3.95
CA GLU A 4 -22.27 -36.14 3.80
C GLU A 4 -21.05 -35.20 3.96
N ILE A 5 -19.84 -35.71 3.82
CA ILE A 5 -18.62 -34.88 3.97
C ILE A 5 -17.84 -34.77 2.64
N SER A 6 -18.49 -34.73 1.51
CA SER A 6 -17.76 -34.57 0.23
C SER A 6 -18.43 -33.61 -0.75
N LYS A 7 -18.74 -32.39 -0.31
CA LYS A 7 -19.05 -31.28 -1.23
C LYS A 7 -18.35 -29.99 -0.79
N ARG A 8 -17.04 -30.05 -0.65
CA ARG A 8 -16.26 -28.79 -0.70
C ARG A 8 -16.29 -28.30 -2.13
N ARG A 9 -16.97 -27.17 -2.36
CA ARG A 9 -16.85 -26.43 -3.62
C ARG A 9 -15.36 -26.17 -3.87
N PRO A 10 -14.86 -26.38 -5.09
CA PRO A 10 -13.48 -26.02 -5.41
C PRO A 10 -13.31 -24.53 -5.13
N VAL A 11 -12.26 -24.19 -4.37
CA VAL A 11 -11.78 -22.82 -4.26
C VAL A 11 -11.55 -22.34 -5.69
N SER A 12 -12.29 -21.32 -6.11
CA SER A 12 -12.17 -20.76 -7.45
C SER A 12 -10.72 -20.40 -7.68
N THR A 13 -10.11 -21.04 -8.66
CA THR A 13 -8.77 -20.70 -9.16
C THR A 13 -8.75 -19.20 -9.42
N PRO A 14 -7.71 -18.45 -8.99
CA PRO A 14 -7.58 -17.06 -9.36
C PRO A 14 -7.69 -16.91 -10.87
N ILE A 15 -8.63 -16.12 -11.35
CA ILE A 15 -8.75 -15.81 -12.77
C ILE A 15 -7.60 -14.89 -13.09
N GLU A 16 -6.51 -15.42 -13.65
CA GLU A 16 -5.48 -14.57 -14.24
C GLU A 16 -6.11 -13.82 -15.42
N PRO A 17 -6.20 -12.49 -15.38
CA PRO A 17 -6.72 -11.74 -16.50
C PRO A 17 -5.81 -11.96 -17.70
N SER A 18 -6.39 -12.19 -18.88
CA SER A 18 -5.63 -12.37 -20.11
C SER A 18 -4.81 -11.11 -20.44
N ALA A 19 -3.69 -11.27 -21.14
CA ALA A 19 -2.87 -10.13 -21.57
C ALA A 19 -3.68 -9.08 -22.38
N GLU A 20 -4.72 -9.51 -23.12
CA GLU A 20 -5.65 -8.64 -23.83
C GLU A 20 -6.52 -7.82 -22.86
N THR A 21 -6.97 -8.41 -21.76
CA THR A 21 -7.77 -7.71 -20.74
C THR A 21 -6.92 -6.69 -20.00
N LEU A 22 -5.63 -6.98 -19.74
CA LEU A 22 -4.68 -6.06 -19.11
C LEU A 22 -4.24 -4.95 -20.06
N ASN A 23 -4.10 -5.21 -21.36
CA ASN A 23 -3.75 -4.19 -22.36
C ASN A 23 -4.85 -3.13 -22.56
N GLY A 24 -6.11 -3.42 -22.21
CA GLY A 24 -7.22 -2.47 -22.20
C GLY A 24 -7.34 -1.64 -20.91
N PHE A 25 -6.60 -1.98 -19.84
CA PHE A 25 -6.67 -1.28 -18.57
C PHE A 25 -5.71 -0.08 -18.56
N HIS A 26 -6.23 1.07 -18.98
CA HIS A 26 -5.48 2.33 -19.01
C HIS A 26 -5.54 3.06 -17.67
N MET A 27 -4.61 4.03 -17.48
CA MET A 27 -4.71 5.01 -16.40
C MET A 27 -6.11 5.59 -16.34
N LEU A 28 -6.71 5.65 -15.16
CA LEU A 28 -8.00 6.32 -15.00
C LEU A 28 -7.96 7.77 -15.48
N ASP A 29 -9.08 8.24 -16.02
CA ASP A 29 -9.25 9.66 -16.18
C ASP A 29 -9.31 10.34 -14.79
N ILE A 30 -8.83 11.58 -14.75
CA ILE A 30 -8.67 12.32 -13.50
C ILE A 30 -10.00 12.56 -12.76
N ARG A 31 -11.14 12.57 -13.48
CA ARG A 31 -12.46 12.77 -12.86
C ARG A 31 -12.92 11.52 -12.13
N THR A 32 -12.64 10.34 -12.69
CA THR A 32 -12.95 9.06 -12.06
C THR A 32 -12.04 8.82 -10.84
N ASP A 33 -10.76 9.15 -10.94
CA ASP A 33 -9.84 9.08 -9.81
C ASP A 33 -10.22 10.03 -8.67
N ARG A 34 -10.65 11.26 -9.00
CA ARG A 34 -11.18 12.21 -8.02
C ARG A 34 -12.45 11.69 -7.34
N LEU A 35 -13.36 11.04 -8.07
CA LEU A 35 -14.54 10.43 -7.48
C LEU A 35 -14.14 9.38 -6.43
N LEU A 36 -13.19 8.52 -6.76
CA LEU A 36 -12.71 7.46 -5.87
C LEU A 36 -11.99 8.04 -4.65
N SER A 37 -11.08 8.98 -4.86
CA SER A 37 -10.34 9.62 -3.77
C SER A 37 -11.24 10.49 -2.88
N SER A 38 -12.29 11.12 -3.42
CA SER A 38 -13.29 11.85 -2.63
C SER A 38 -14.09 10.90 -1.75
N TRP A 39 -14.56 9.78 -2.31
CA TRP A 39 -15.23 8.76 -1.52
C TRP A 39 -14.33 8.21 -0.40
N LEU A 40 -13.07 7.87 -0.69
CA LEU A 40 -12.12 7.41 0.32
C LEU A 40 -11.92 8.46 1.43
N ARG A 41 -11.89 9.74 1.07
CA ARG A 41 -11.76 10.84 2.04
C ARG A 41 -13.01 10.99 2.91
N GLU A 42 -14.20 10.85 2.31
CA GLU A 42 -15.49 10.90 3.00
C GLU A 42 -15.70 9.68 3.91
N ALA A 43 -15.25 8.50 3.48
CA ALA A 43 -15.25 7.28 4.29
C ALA A 43 -14.38 7.43 5.57
N GLY A 44 -13.43 8.35 5.53
CA GLY A 44 -12.51 8.60 6.65
C GLY A 44 -11.43 7.53 6.80
N VAL A 45 -10.56 7.73 7.78
CA VAL A 45 -9.54 6.75 8.16
C VAL A 45 -10.25 5.57 8.83
N PRO A 46 -10.03 4.31 8.37
CA PRO A 46 -10.61 3.15 9.02
C PRO A 46 -10.23 3.09 10.51
N ASP A 47 -11.18 2.75 11.38
CA ASP A 47 -10.95 2.68 12.83
C ASP A 47 -9.84 1.70 13.21
N GLY A 48 -9.70 0.62 12.43
CA GLY A 48 -8.65 -0.38 12.58
C GLY A 48 -7.28 0.01 12.04
N ALA A 49 -7.13 1.17 11.40
CA ALA A 49 -5.85 1.58 10.83
C ALA A 49 -4.80 1.78 11.93
N LEU A 50 -3.65 1.14 11.76
CA LEU A 50 -2.55 1.21 12.72
C LEU A 50 -2.06 2.66 12.89
N LYS A 51 -1.64 2.96 14.12
CA LYS A 51 -1.24 4.30 14.56
C LYS A 51 0.22 4.33 15.00
N ALA A 52 0.74 5.53 15.17
CA ALA A 52 2.09 5.71 15.74
C ALA A 52 2.19 5.06 17.13
N ASN A 53 3.34 4.45 17.40
CA ASN A 53 3.72 3.67 18.57
C ASN A 53 3.15 2.23 18.63
N GLU A 54 2.37 1.81 17.63
CA GLU A 54 1.96 0.41 17.49
C GLU A 54 3.04 -0.40 16.76
N LEU A 55 3.02 -1.71 16.95
CA LEU A 55 3.88 -2.66 16.25
C LEU A 55 3.27 -2.98 14.88
N ALA A 56 4.02 -2.74 13.83
CA ALA A 56 3.61 -3.14 12.49
C ALA A 56 3.73 -4.65 12.31
N PRO A 57 2.75 -5.31 11.69
CA PRO A 57 2.86 -6.71 11.28
C PRO A 57 4.04 -6.92 10.32
N ASP A 58 4.76 -8.03 10.49
CA ASP A 58 5.72 -8.47 9.49
C ASP A 58 5.03 -9.10 8.30
N PHE A 59 5.61 -8.93 7.12
CA PHE A 59 5.07 -9.49 5.89
C PHE A 59 6.16 -10.00 4.96
N LEU A 60 5.75 -10.92 4.08
CA LEU A 60 6.55 -11.47 2.99
C LEU A 60 5.71 -11.38 1.72
N LEU A 61 6.07 -10.49 0.81
CA LEU A 61 5.31 -10.24 -0.43
C LEU A 61 6.20 -10.37 -1.66
N PRO A 62 5.63 -10.80 -2.80
CA PRO A 62 6.36 -10.79 -4.07
C PRO A 62 6.51 -9.34 -4.58
N GLU A 63 7.71 -8.97 -4.95
CA GLU A 63 8.00 -7.81 -5.79
C GLU A 63 7.48 -8.09 -7.21
N VAL A 64 7.14 -7.06 -7.95
CA VAL A 64 6.55 -7.19 -9.31
C VAL A 64 7.40 -8.01 -10.29
N ASN A 65 8.68 -8.25 -9.99
CA ASN A 65 9.55 -9.17 -10.75
C ASN A 65 9.54 -10.62 -10.20
N GLY A 66 8.74 -10.92 -9.18
CA GLY A 66 8.58 -12.23 -8.58
C GLY A 66 9.52 -12.55 -7.42
N LYS A 67 10.49 -11.70 -7.09
CA LYS A 67 11.36 -11.87 -5.93
C LYS A 67 10.55 -11.64 -4.65
N LEU A 68 10.62 -12.56 -3.68
CA LEU A 68 10.03 -12.37 -2.37
C LEU A 68 10.83 -11.34 -1.56
N VAL A 69 10.12 -10.43 -0.91
CA VAL A 69 10.68 -9.34 -0.09
C VAL A 69 10.07 -9.42 1.31
N SER A 70 10.95 -9.54 2.30
CA SER A 70 10.61 -9.59 3.72
C SER A 70 10.73 -8.22 4.36
N SER A 71 9.66 -7.75 4.99
CA SER A 71 9.68 -6.51 5.78
C SER A 71 10.67 -6.60 6.93
N LEU A 72 10.75 -7.77 7.58
CA LEU A 72 11.68 -8.03 8.68
C LEU A 72 13.14 -7.85 8.23
N GLU A 73 13.53 -8.46 7.10
CA GLU A 73 14.89 -8.33 6.57
C GLU A 73 15.21 -6.89 6.16
N LEU A 74 14.26 -6.18 5.56
CA LEU A 74 14.46 -4.79 5.18
C LEU A 74 14.70 -3.90 6.39
N ARG A 75 13.88 -4.03 7.44
CA ARG A 75 13.95 -3.17 8.63
C ARG A 75 15.09 -3.52 9.60
N GLN A 76 15.62 -4.75 9.56
CA GLN A 76 16.80 -5.10 10.35
C GLN A 76 18.03 -4.23 10.00
N THR A 77 18.11 -3.74 8.79
CA THR A 77 19.26 -2.98 8.31
C THR A 77 19.04 -1.46 8.27
N ALA A 78 17.77 -1.01 8.27
CA ALA A 78 17.41 0.40 8.13
C ALA A 78 15.95 0.65 8.54
N PRO A 79 15.57 1.86 8.99
CA PRO A 79 14.17 2.26 9.05
C PRO A 79 13.48 2.05 7.69
N LEU A 80 12.20 1.68 7.71
CA LEU A 80 11.45 1.30 6.51
C LEU A 80 10.23 2.22 6.31
N ILE A 81 10.16 2.83 5.14
CA ILE A 81 8.97 3.54 4.69
C ILE A 81 8.11 2.56 3.90
N VAL A 82 6.88 2.33 4.35
CA VAL A 82 5.90 1.46 3.69
C VAL A 82 4.77 2.34 3.17
N THR A 83 4.57 2.34 1.85
CA THR A 83 3.53 3.12 1.18
C THR A 83 2.48 2.20 0.59
N PHE A 84 1.24 2.29 1.07
CA PHE A 84 0.10 1.58 0.52
C PHE A 84 -0.60 2.42 -0.53
N ILE A 85 -0.88 1.81 -1.67
CA ILE A 85 -1.64 2.42 -2.77
C ILE A 85 -2.77 1.48 -3.22
N TYR A 86 -3.85 2.03 -3.74
CA TYR A 86 -4.95 1.22 -4.28
C TYR A 86 -4.77 0.83 -5.75
N GLY A 87 -3.74 1.34 -6.42
CA GLY A 87 -3.38 0.91 -7.77
C GLY A 87 -2.49 1.91 -8.51
N THR A 88 -1.60 1.39 -9.36
CA THR A 88 -0.72 2.19 -10.23
C THR A 88 -1.51 2.85 -11.39
N TRP A 89 -2.71 2.35 -11.67
CA TRP A 89 -3.66 2.89 -12.63
C TRP A 89 -4.31 4.21 -12.17
N SER A 90 -4.17 4.56 -10.90
CA SER A 90 -4.68 5.82 -10.33
C SER A 90 -3.70 6.96 -10.57
N PRO A 91 -4.13 8.10 -11.18
CA PRO A 91 -3.32 9.31 -11.26
C PRO A 91 -2.80 9.80 -9.91
N LEU A 92 -3.61 9.74 -8.86
CA LEU A 92 -3.21 10.11 -7.50
C LEU A 92 -2.08 9.23 -6.97
N CYS A 93 -2.26 7.91 -7.01
CA CYS A 93 -1.26 6.95 -6.55
C CYS A 93 0.03 7.04 -7.40
N ALA A 94 -0.12 7.15 -8.71
CA ALA A 94 1.00 7.32 -9.63
C ALA A 94 1.81 8.61 -9.34
N ALA A 95 1.15 9.70 -8.99
CA ALA A 95 1.82 10.93 -8.58
C ALA A 95 2.57 10.76 -7.25
N GLY A 96 1.95 10.11 -6.25
CA GLY A 96 2.58 9.79 -4.97
C GLY A 96 3.81 8.91 -5.12
N LEU A 97 3.73 7.85 -5.94
CA LEU A 97 4.88 6.98 -6.21
C LEU A 97 6.03 7.73 -6.90
N ARG A 98 5.73 8.64 -7.84
CA ARG A 98 6.77 9.48 -8.46
C ARG A 98 7.42 10.42 -7.46
N ALA A 99 6.64 11.02 -6.56
CA ALA A 99 7.18 11.87 -5.51
C ALA A 99 8.08 11.08 -4.54
N LEU A 100 7.65 9.89 -4.13
CA LEU A 100 8.44 8.98 -3.29
C LEU A 100 9.74 8.55 -3.99
N HIS A 101 9.66 8.18 -5.28
CA HIS A 101 10.83 7.86 -6.09
C HIS A 101 11.81 9.03 -6.17
N GLY A 102 11.30 10.25 -6.41
CA GLY A 102 12.13 11.47 -6.44
C GLY A 102 12.84 11.73 -5.10
N ALA A 103 12.24 11.32 -3.98
CA ALA A 103 12.84 11.44 -2.65
C ALA A 103 13.79 10.28 -2.27
N THR A 104 13.86 9.21 -3.09
CA THR A 104 14.70 8.04 -2.78
C THR A 104 16.16 8.38 -2.46
N PRO A 105 16.84 9.31 -3.16
CA PRO A 105 18.20 9.70 -2.80
C PRO A 105 18.31 10.27 -1.38
N SER A 106 17.37 11.15 -1.00
CA SER A 106 17.32 11.75 0.34
C SER A 106 16.97 10.72 1.42
N ILE A 107 16.06 9.79 1.11
CA ILE A 107 15.67 8.68 2.01
C ILE A 107 16.88 7.78 2.26
N ARG A 108 17.63 7.43 1.22
CA ARG A 108 18.86 6.63 1.35
C ARG A 108 19.96 7.37 2.11
N ALA A 109 20.11 8.68 1.87
CA ALA A 109 21.06 9.52 2.62
C ALA A 109 20.72 9.59 4.11
N ALA A 110 19.43 9.52 4.46
CA ALA A 110 18.96 9.39 5.85
C ALA A 110 19.03 7.95 6.38
N GLY A 111 19.70 7.02 5.69
CA GLY A 111 19.89 5.64 6.12
C GLY A 111 18.60 4.81 6.11
N ALA A 112 17.56 5.21 5.38
CA ALA A 112 16.27 4.52 5.35
C ALA A 112 16.02 3.83 3.99
N LYS A 113 15.05 2.92 3.97
CA LYS A 113 14.54 2.26 2.77
C LYS A 113 13.07 2.63 2.53
N ALA A 114 12.63 2.54 1.27
CA ALA A 114 11.24 2.78 0.91
C ALA A 114 10.74 1.67 -0.01
N ILE A 115 9.49 1.25 0.22
CA ILE A 115 8.75 0.30 -0.61
C ILE A 115 7.33 0.80 -0.84
N ALA A 116 6.70 0.31 -1.90
CA ALA A 116 5.27 0.48 -2.14
C ALA A 116 4.57 -0.87 -2.14
N ILE A 117 3.32 -0.92 -1.66
CA ILE A 117 2.45 -2.10 -1.65
C ILE A 117 1.19 -1.76 -2.44
N THR A 118 0.82 -2.61 -3.39
CA THR A 118 -0.36 -2.50 -4.24
C THR A 118 -1.14 -3.81 -4.25
N PRO A 119 -2.49 -3.79 -4.34
CA PRO A 119 -3.28 -5.00 -4.55
C PRO A 119 -3.19 -5.56 -5.97
N GLU A 120 -2.53 -4.83 -6.87
CA GLU A 120 -2.41 -5.24 -8.27
C GLU A 120 -1.52 -6.45 -8.45
N THR A 121 -1.85 -7.23 -9.47
CA THR A 121 -1.14 -8.43 -9.88
C THR A 121 -0.60 -8.32 -11.31
N GLY A 122 0.35 -9.16 -11.66
CA GLY A 122 0.80 -9.35 -13.04
C GLY A 122 1.53 -8.16 -13.64
N GLU A 123 1.16 -7.85 -14.89
CA GLU A 123 1.91 -6.92 -15.75
C GLU A 123 1.69 -5.43 -15.44
N LEU A 124 0.54 -5.05 -14.85
CA LEU A 124 0.21 -3.63 -14.64
C LEU A 124 1.26 -2.90 -13.78
N PRO A 125 1.54 -3.33 -12.54
CA PRO A 125 2.51 -2.66 -11.69
C PRO A 125 3.94 -2.84 -12.22
N ARG A 126 4.25 -3.95 -12.90
CA ARG A 126 5.55 -4.21 -13.55
C ARG A 126 5.79 -3.23 -14.69
N ASN A 127 4.82 -3.06 -15.57
CA ASN A 127 4.89 -2.13 -16.70
C ASN A 127 4.99 -0.69 -16.20
N PHE A 128 4.18 -0.31 -15.20
CA PHE A 128 4.26 1.00 -14.59
C PHE A 128 5.67 1.31 -14.06
N LYS A 129 6.26 0.37 -13.28
CA LYS A 129 7.62 0.50 -12.75
C LYS A 129 8.65 0.68 -13.88
N ARG A 130 8.58 -0.15 -14.92
CA ARG A 130 9.49 -0.14 -16.07
C ARG A 130 9.39 1.16 -16.88
N GLU A 131 8.17 1.57 -17.26
CA GLU A 131 7.93 2.74 -18.09
C GLU A 131 8.33 4.04 -17.39
N ARG A 132 8.13 4.10 -16.08
CA ARG A 132 8.48 5.26 -15.26
C ARG A 132 9.90 5.21 -14.72
N ARG A 133 10.65 4.13 -14.99
CA ARG A 133 12.02 3.90 -14.52
C ARG A 133 12.15 4.09 -13.02
N LEU A 134 11.19 3.53 -12.25
CA LEU A 134 11.16 3.70 -10.81
C LEU A 134 12.21 2.81 -10.14
N ASP A 135 13.13 3.42 -9.40
CA ASP A 135 14.06 2.75 -8.50
C ASP A 135 13.41 2.63 -7.10
N LEU A 136 12.27 1.93 -7.07
CA LEU A 136 11.47 1.67 -5.88
C LEU A 136 10.94 0.24 -5.97
N GLU A 137 11.02 -0.53 -4.89
CA GLU A 137 10.38 -1.84 -4.84
C GLU A 137 8.87 -1.67 -4.74
N ILE A 138 8.14 -2.32 -5.65
CA ILE A 138 6.68 -2.37 -5.65
C ILE A 138 6.28 -3.82 -5.40
N LEU A 139 5.57 -4.06 -4.29
CA LEU A 139 5.16 -5.38 -3.82
C LEU A 139 3.68 -5.59 -4.08
N SER A 140 3.31 -6.81 -4.47
CA SER A 140 1.93 -7.20 -4.74
C SER A 140 1.31 -7.87 -3.50
N ASP A 141 0.28 -7.24 -2.93
CA ASP A 141 -0.54 -7.76 -1.83
C ASP A 141 -1.78 -8.46 -2.41
N LEU A 142 -1.56 -9.69 -2.92
CA LEU A 142 -2.46 -10.41 -3.82
C LEU A 142 -3.86 -10.66 -3.27
N ASP A 143 -4.00 -10.76 -1.97
CA ASP A 143 -5.26 -11.04 -1.24
C ASP A 143 -5.65 -9.92 -0.27
N LEU A 144 -4.96 -8.78 -0.33
CA LEU A 144 -5.08 -7.69 0.62
C LEU A 144 -4.72 -8.08 2.08
N GLY A 145 -4.03 -9.20 2.29
CA GLY A 145 -3.74 -9.72 3.62
C GLY A 145 -2.90 -8.76 4.45
N VAL A 146 -1.88 -8.15 3.84
CA VAL A 146 -1.05 -7.14 4.51
C VAL A 146 -1.84 -5.86 4.72
N SER A 147 -2.57 -5.38 3.72
CA SER A 147 -3.44 -4.20 3.87
C SER A 147 -4.51 -4.37 4.95
N LEU A 148 -5.08 -5.60 5.08
CA LEU A 148 -6.02 -5.96 6.16
C LEU A 148 -5.34 -5.95 7.53
N SER A 149 -4.13 -6.48 7.64
CA SER A 149 -3.37 -6.51 8.91
C SER A 149 -2.96 -5.11 9.39
N PHE A 150 -2.84 -4.16 8.47
CA PHE A 150 -2.65 -2.73 8.79
C PHE A 150 -3.98 -1.98 9.01
N GLY A 151 -5.12 -2.67 8.91
CA GLY A 151 -6.45 -2.09 9.08
C GLY A 151 -6.85 -1.09 8.00
N LEU A 152 -6.32 -1.22 6.78
CA LEU A 152 -6.48 -0.23 5.71
C LEU A 152 -7.59 -0.57 4.71
N VAL A 153 -8.19 -1.76 4.75
CA VAL A 153 -9.11 -2.19 3.70
C VAL A 153 -10.51 -1.67 3.91
N SER A 154 -11.08 -1.09 2.85
CA SER A 154 -12.45 -0.63 2.80
C SER A 154 -13.24 -1.32 1.69
N MET A 155 -14.49 -1.71 2.00
CA MET A 155 -15.44 -2.21 1.00
C MET A 155 -15.97 -1.05 0.18
N VAL A 156 -15.90 -1.16 -1.16
CA VAL A 156 -16.47 -0.15 -2.06
C VAL A 156 -18.00 -0.29 -2.07
N PRO A 157 -18.77 0.74 -1.66
CA PRO A 157 -20.22 0.68 -1.65
C PRO A 157 -20.80 0.45 -3.04
N ALA A 158 -21.98 -0.20 -3.10
CA ALA A 158 -22.63 -0.53 -4.37
C ALA A 158 -22.88 0.70 -5.26
N GLU A 159 -23.19 1.84 -4.67
CA GLU A 159 -23.37 3.11 -5.38
C GLU A 159 -22.07 3.55 -6.08
N ILE A 160 -20.95 3.56 -5.33
CA ILE A 160 -19.64 3.93 -5.87
C ILE A 160 -19.20 2.91 -6.93
N LYS A 161 -19.37 1.60 -6.65
CA LYS A 161 -19.15 0.54 -7.62
C LYS A 161 -19.89 0.82 -8.93
N GLY A 162 -21.22 1.08 -8.87
CA GLY A 162 -22.02 1.37 -10.06
C GLY A 162 -21.55 2.62 -10.81
N ARG A 163 -21.08 3.65 -10.11
CA ARG A 163 -20.52 4.88 -10.73
C ARG A 163 -19.18 4.62 -11.42
N LEU A 164 -18.31 3.81 -10.82
CA LEU A 164 -17.01 3.43 -11.37
C LEU A 164 -17.16 2.49 -12.58
N SER A 165 -18.02 1.47 -12.47
CA SER A 165 -18.28 0.52 -13.57
C SER A 165 -18.84 1.21 -14.81
N ARG A 166 -19.76 2.21 -14.66
CA ARG A 166 -20.23 3.02 -15.80
C ARG A 166 -19.14 3.83 -16.49
N ARG A 167 -17.99 4.02 -15.85
CA ARG A 167 -16.79 4.67 -16.39
C ARG A 167 -15.73 3.67 -16.88
N GLY A 168 -16.11 2.38 -16.97
CA GLY A 168 -15.23 1.33 -17.46
C GLY A 168 -14.21 0.82 -16.44
N LEU A 169 -14.32 1.20 -15.15
CA LEU A 169 -13.46 0.64 -14.12
C LEU A 169 -14.09 -0.60 -13.50
N ASP A 170 -13.40 -1.73 -13.63
CA ASP A 170 -13.66 -2.95 -12.89
C ASP A 170 -12.44 -3.31 -12.06
N LEU A 171 -12.53 -3.20 -10.73
CA LEU A 171 -11.42 -3.50 -9.83
C LEU A 171 -11.00 -4.97 -9.82
N CYS A 172 -11.90 -5.87 -10.24
CA CYS A 172 -11.58 -7.30 -10.30
C CYS A 172 -10.47 -7.60 -11.32
N VAL A 173 -10.34 -6.78 -12.35
CA VAL A 173 -9.32 -6.95 -13.41
C VAL A 173 -7.90 -6.70 -12.88
N PRO A 174 -7.57 -5.50 -12.32
CA PRO A 174 -6.21 -5.23 -11.85
C PRO A 174 -5.85 -6.01 -10.58
N HIS A 175 -6.83 -6.38 -9.75
CA HIS A 175 -6.57 -7.03 -8.47
C HIS A 175 -6.54 -8.56 -8.55
N GLY A 176 -7.11 -9.16 -9.60
CA GLY A 176 -7.16 -10.61 -9.76
C GLY A 176 -8.11 -11.33 -8.80
N PHE A 177 -8.99 -10.62 -8.08
CA PHE A 177 -10.01 -11.20 -7.21
C PHE A 177 -11.37 -10.47 -7.35
N SER A 178 -12.46 -11.17 -7.02
CA SER A 178 -13.83 -10.73 -7.36
C SER A 178 -14.47 -9.75 -6.35
N LEU A 179 -13.77 -9.35 -5.30
CA LEU A 179 -14.30 -8.44 -4.31
C LEU A 179 -13.92 -6.98 -4.63
N TRP A 180 -14.90 -6.09 -4.45
CA TRP A 180 -14.68 -4.65 -4.58
C TRP A 180 -14.19 -4.06 -3.27
N MET A 181 -12.92 -4.32 -2.97
CA MET A 181 -12.20 -3.80 -1.83
C MET A 181 -10.98 -3.00 -2.29
N LEU A 182 -10.65 -1.97 -1.53
CA LEU A 182 -9.48 -1.13 -1.78
C LEU A 182 -8.73 -0.86 -0.49
N PRO A 183 -7.40 -0.88 -0.51
CA PRO A 183 -6.64 -0.34 0.60
C PRO A 183 -6.74 1.18 0.60
N MET A 184 -6.92 1.76 1.78
CA MET A 184 -6.77 3.19 1.99
C MET A 184 -5.30 3.56 1.72
N PRO A 185 -5.02 4.57 0.89
CA PRO A 185 -3.65 5.06 0.72
C PRO A 185 -3.05 5.45 2.07
N ALA A 186 -1.82 5.03 2.30
CA ALA A 186 -1.16 5.32 3.56
C ALA A 186 0.37 5.33 3.40
N ILE A 187 1.04 6.10 4.26
CA ILE A 187 2.49 6.06 4.43
C ILE A 187 2.80 5.80 5.90
N TYR A 188 3.53 4.74 6.16
CA TYR A 188 4.04 4.38 7.47
C TYR A 188 5.56 4.49 7.50
N ILE A 189 6.11 4.97 8.60
CA ILE A 189 7.55 4.94 8.87
C ILE A 189 7.76 4.00 10.05
N LEU A 190 8.49 2.92 9.81
CA LEU A 190 8.81 1.89 10.79
C LEU A 190 10.26 2.05 11.23
N ASP A 191 10.52 1.92 12.52
CA ASP A 191 11.89 1.74 12.99
C ASP A 191 12.37 0.29 12.79
N GLN A 192 13.64 0.01 13.09
CA GLN A 192 14.22 -1.31 12.95
C GLN A 192 13.57 -2.39 13.83
N ARG A 193 12.85 -2.00 14.89
CA ARG A 193 12.08 -2.91 15.74
C ARG A 193 10.67 -3.15 15.23
N GLY A 194 10.25 -2.46 14.16
CA GLY A 194 8.91 -2.53 13.58
C GLY A 194 7.90 -1.61 14.25
N ILE A 195 8.33 -0.72 15.15
CA ILE A 195 7.43 0.25 15.74
C ILE A 195 7.11 1.34 14.73
N ILE A 196 5.84 1.61 14.53
CA ILE A 196 5.36 2.70 13.69
C ILE A 196 5.74 4.03 14.36
N ARG A 197 6.60 4.80 13.72
CA ARG A 197 7.01 6.12 14.20
C ARG A 197 6.13 7.22 13.63
N ARG A 198 5.60 6.99 12.45
CA ARG A 198 4.63 7.89 11.81
C ARG A 198 3.63 7.09 10.99
N ALA A 199 2.37 7.52 11.05
CA ALA A 199 1.29 7.02 10.21
C ALA A 199 0.62 8.23 9.54
N CYS A 200 0.53 8.20 8.21
CA CYS A 200 -0.23 9.15 7.40
C CYS A 200 -1.22 8.34 6.58
N VAL A 201 -2.48 8.29 6.98
CA VAL A 201 -3.53 7.47 6.37
C VAL A 201 -4.55 8.36 5.68
N GLY A 202 -4.95 7.99 4.48
CA GLY A 202 -5.93 8.69 3.64
C GLY A 202 -5.35 9.11 2.28
N PRO A 203 -6.20 9.49 1.32
CA PRO A 203 -5.78 9.90 -0.03
C PRO A 203 -4.76 11.03 -0.03
N ASP A 204 -4.82 11.93 0.96
CA ASP A 204 -3.89 13.06 1.09
C ASP A 204 -2.47 12.62 1.45
N SER A 205 -2.26 11.37 1.91
CA SER A 205 -0.93 10.80 2.11
C SER A 205 -0.11 10.76 0.82
N MET A 206 -0.78 10.69 -0.35
CA MET A 206 -0.14 10.65 -1.66
C MET A 206 0.25 12.04 -2.21
N SER A 207 0.00 13.12 -1.48
CA SER A 207 0.42 14.47 -1.91
C SER A 207 1.93 14.66 -1.75
N GLY A 208 2.56 15.41 -2.67
CA GLY A 208 4.00 15.68 -2.65
C GLY A 208 4.50 16.33 -1.36
N THR A 209 3.65 17.15 -0.69
CA THR A 209 3.95 17.76 0.62
C THR A 209 4.16 16.74 1.73
N LYS A 210 3.62 15.53 1.60
CA LYS A 210 3.84 14.45 2.58
C LYS A 210 5.23 13.83 2.47
N THR A 211 5.87 13.90 1.31
CA THR A 211 7.25 13.43 1.16
C THR A 211 8.22 14.25 2.03
N GLU A 212 8.04 15.57 2.09
CA GLU A 212 8.81 16.43 3.00
C GLU A 212 8.55 16.06 4.47
N THR A 213 7.30 15.78 4.83
CA THR A 213 6.92 15.29 6.15
C THR A 213 7.58 13.97 6.50
N VAL A 214 7.70 13.05 5.51
CA VAL A 214 8.40 11.76 5.67
C VAL A 214 9.89 12.01 5.96
N LEU A 215 10.55 12.86 5.20
CA LEU A 215 11.98 13.17 5.40
C LEU A 215 12.23 13.85 6.76
N ALA A 216 11.33 14.76 7.19
CA ALA A 216 11.40 15.37 8.52
C ALA A 216 11.27 14.32 9.63
N ALA A 217 10.33 13.37 9.49
CA ALA A 217 10.15 12.31 10.47
C ALA A 217 11.34 11.33 10.54
N LEU A 218 12.02 11.06 9.42
CA LEU A 218 13.26 10.26 9.42
C LEU A 218 14.37 10.97 10.21
N SER A 219 14.52 12.27 10.06
CA SER A 219 15.53 13.03 10.80
C SER A 219 15.27 13.07 12.33
N GLU A 220 14.02 12.86 12.76
CA GLU A 220 13.66 12.72 14.17
C GLU A 220 14.01 11.33 14.74
N LEU A 221 14.04 10.27 13.90
CA LEU A 221 14.42 8.93 14.33
C LEU A 221 15.89 8.84 14.73
N ASP A 222 16.74 9.63 14.10
CA ASP A 222 18.20 9.65 14.30
C ASP A 222 18.61 10.44 15.57
N ARG A 223 17.66 11.15 16.21
CA ARG A 223 17.94 11.90 17.43
C ARG A 223 17.95 10.94 18.63
N PRO A 224 19.04 10.88 19.41
CA PRO A 224 19.02 10.12 20.65
C PRO A 224 17.91 10.67 21.54
N LYS A 225 17.00 9.80 22.00
CA LYS A 225 15.97 10.20 22.97
C LYS A 225 16.69 10.75 24.21
N PRO A 226 16.28 11.92 24.75
CA PRO A 226 16.79 12.37 26.01
C PRO A 226 16.55 11.26 27.04
N HIS A 227 17.63 10.81 27.69
CA HIS A 227 17.52 9.87 28.81
C HIS A 227 16.55 10.47 29.82
N LEU A 228 15.40 9.81 30.00
CA LEU A 228 14.56 10.08 31.16
C LEU A 228 15.44 9.81 32.36
N ARG A 229 15.81 10.87 33.09
CA ARG A 229 16.49 10.73 34.38
C ARG A 229 15.58 9.91 35.26
N GLU A 230 16.07 8.76 35.71
CA GLU A 230 15.39 8.04 36.79
C GLU A 230 15.20 9.02 37.96
N PRO A 231 14.00 9.06 38.57
CA PRO A 231 13.80 9.85 39.76
C PRO A 231 14.71 9.30 40.85
N ASP A 232 15.57 10.18 41.42
CA ASP A 232 16.41 9.86 42.56
C ASP A 232 15.59 9.17 43.65
N ARG A 233 15.87 7.91 43.90
CA ARG A 233 15.36 7.18 45.07
C ARG A 233 16.03 7.81 46.30
N LYS A 234 15.28 8.60 47.03
CA LYS A 234 15.59 8.97 48.41
C LYS A 234 15.05 7.90 49.35
#